data_5417ea193b28c58cd7cc9bf10d385406
#
_entry.id   5417ea193b28c58cd7cc9bf10d385406
#
_cell.length_a   1.000
_cell.length_b   1.000
_cell.length_c   1.000
_cell.angle_alpha   90.00
_cell.angle_beta   90.00
_cell.angle_gamma   90.00
#
_symmetry.space_group_name_H-M   'P 1'
#
loop_
_entity.id
_entity.type
_entity.pdbx_description
1 polymer ?
#
loop_
_entity_poly.entity_id
_entity_poly.type
_entity_poly.pdbx_seq_one_letter_code
_entity_poly.pdbx_strand_id
1 'polypeptide(L)'
;MKRIIAGVLGAMLLGTAAGAAEQPAEPYQPQPYRITEQAEIVEVHTSVHEGDITLVPRITVKTDTWDELTLMLGEDTFLADARDGTVKRMTDVSGQTDALQTGDTLLVTYEPEMTRSIPPQTHAELVVTHPDEGVTPHLLDVEVLYRDETVRFLTDNAGLVVSVDAQTPVQTLYGEAAEAADLHMGATVVAWYDIVALSMPGQTAAQKVVLLPKQDRTFTILTGGDIAIAQGRVENGVAMVPVRAVAEALGYTVSWDGVDESVRLSLDGS
;
A
#
# COMPACT_ATOMS: atom_id res chain seq x y z
N MET A 1 -32.14 13.07 1.37
CA MET A 1 -32.59 12.20 0.29
C MET A 1 -32.84 13.01 -0.97
N LYS A 2 -31.87 13.10 -1.87
CA LYS A 2 -32.07 13.51 -3.27
C LYS A 2 -30.84 13.02 -4.06
N ARG A 3 -31.02 11.90 -4.72
CA ARG A 3 -30.07 11.36 -5.72
C ARG A 3 -30.13 12.26 -6.95
N ILE A 4 -28.97 12.76 -7.39
CA ILE A 4 -28.84 13.44 -8.68
C ILE A 4 -28.29 12.40 -9.66
N ILE A 5 -29.16 11.90 -10.51
CA ILE A 5 -28.81 11.08 -11.67
C ILE A 5 -28.44 12.06 -12.77
N ALA A 6 -27.18 12.10 -13.19
CA ALA A 6 -26.76 12.82 -14.39
C ALA A 6 -27.02 11.94 -15.62
N GLY A 7 -28.11 12.22 -16.33
CA GLY A 7 -28.44 11.59 -17.58
C GLY A 7 -27.51 12.06 -18.71
N VAL A 8 -26.91 11.12 -19.42
CA VAL A 8 -26.19 11.38 -20.66
C VAL A 8 -27.22 11.57 -21.78
N LEU A 9 -27.33 12.80 -22.28
CA LEU A 9 -28.13 13.10 -23.49
C LEU A 9 -27.24 12.95 -24.72
N GLY A 10 -27.44 11.90 -25.49
CA GLY A 10 -26.82 11.73 -26.79
C GLY A 10 -27.38 12.72 -27.81
N ALA A 11 -26.55 13.56 -28.36
CA ALA A 11 -26.85 14.34 -29.56
C ALA A 11 -26.02 13.81 -30.73
N MET A 12 -26.72 13.16 -31.67
CA MET A 12 -26.20 12.88 -33.02
C MET A 12 -26.11 14.21 -33.79
N LEU A 13 -24.92 14.57 -34.21
CA LEU A 13 -24.71 15.62 -35.23
C LEU A 13 -23.89 15.05 -36.38
N LEU A 14 -24.52 15.06 -37.56
CA LEU A 14 -23.94 14.73 -38.85
C LEU A 14 -22.89 15.78 -39.26
N GLY A 15 -21.79 15.28 -39.71
CA GLY A 15 -20.69 15.73 -40.51
C GLY A 15 -20.50 17.20 -40.92
N THR A 16 -19.32 17.72 -40.56
CA THR A 16 -18.43 18.38 -41.51
C THR A 16 -17.01 18.21 -40.95
N ALA A 17 -16.09 17.82 -41.83
CA ALA A 17 -14.67 17.72 -41.51
C ALA A 17 -14.12 19.12 -41.15
N ALA A 18 -13.90 19.37 -39.88
CA ALA A 18 -13.12 20.48 -39.37
C ALA A 18 -12.16 19.91 -38.35
N GLY A 19 -10.90 20.28 -38.43
CA GLY A 19 -9.74 19.76 -37.75
C GLY A 19 -10.00 19.26 -36.32
N ALA A 20 -9.44 18.12 -36.01
CA ALA A 20 -9.40 17.57 -34.66
C ALA A 20 -8.72 18.62 -33.75
N ALA A 21 -9.54 19.37 -33.03
CA ALA A 21 -9.03 20.10 -31.87
C ALA A 21 -8.57 19.03 -30.88
N GLU A 22 -7.26 18.96 -30.63
CA GLU A 22 -6.68 18.20 -29.53
C GLU A 22 -7.45 18.58 -28.25
N GLN A 23 -8.19 17.62 -27.72
CA GLN A 23 -8.76 17.80 -26.39
C GLN A 23 -7.58 18.03 -25.43
N PRO A 24 -7.63 19.09 -24.61
CA PRO A 24 -6.61 19.27 -23.59
C PRO A 24 -6.55 17.98 -22.77
N ALA A 25 -5.36 17.40 -22.66
CA ALA A 25 -5.11 16.24 -21.83
C ALA A 25 -5.67 16.53 -20.44
N GLU A 26 -6.52 15.66 -19.94
CA GLU A 26 -6.98 15.78 -18.55
C GLU A 26 -5.75 15.85 -17.64
N PRO A 27 -5.77 16.72 -16.64
CA PRO A 27 -4.64 16.82 -15.72
C PRO A 27 -4.40 15.45 -15.11
N TYR A 28 -3.16 14.97 -15.15
CA TYR A 28 -2.74 13.72 -14.52
C TYR A 28 -3.21 13.70 -13.07
N GLN A 29 -4.11 12.80 -12.78
CA GLN A 29 -4.49 12.48 -11.40
C GLN A 29 -3.67 11.25 -11.01
N PRO A 30 -2.76 11.38 -10.03
CA PRO A 30 -2.07 10.21 -9.52
C PRO A 30 -3.12 9.18 -9.06
N GLN A 31 -2.99 7.95 -9.54
CA GLN A 31 -3.83 6.86 -9.07
C GLN A 31 -3.55 6.65 -7.58
N PRO A 32 -4.56 6.37 -6.76
CA PRO A 32 -4.33 6.06 -5.37
C PRO A 32 -3.39 4.86 -5.28
N TYR A 33 -2.40 4.96 -4.43
CA TYR A 33 -1.44 3.89 -4.20
C TYR A 33 -2.09 2.65 -3.58
N ARG A 34 -3.17 2.87 -2.82
CA ARG A 34 -4.01 1.86 -2.17
C ARG A 34 -5.46 2.26 -2.23
N ILE A 35 -6.32 1.26 -2.23
CA ILE A 35 -7.77 1.44 -2.12
C ILE A 35 -8.19 0.91 -0.75
N THR A 36 -8.95 1.73 0.00
CA THR A 36 -9.52 1.33 1.28
C THR A 36 -11.03 1.52 1.23
N GLU A 37 -11.77 0.44 1.46
CA GLU A 37 -13.24 0.47 1.44
C GLU A 37 -13.85 -0.58 2.37
N GLN A 38 -15.12 -0.40 2.72
CA GLN A 38 -15.89 -1.41 3.44
C GLN A 38 -16.21 -2.57 2.52
N ALA A 39 -16.19 -3.78 3.08
CA ALA A 39 -16.41 -5.00 2.36
C ALA A 39 -17.23 -5.98 3.21
N GLU A 40 -18.11 -6.74 2.56
CA GLU A 40 -18.83 -7.87 3.15
C GLU A 40 -18.25 -9.17 2.58
N ILE A 41 -17.91 -10.12 3.45
CA ILE A 41 -17.38 -11.41 3.01
C ILE A 41 -18.50 -12.24 2.36
N VAL A 42 -18.32 -12.59 1.09
CA VAL A 42 -19.20 -13.49 0.34
C VAL A 42 -18.75 -14.93 0.50
N GLU A 43 -17.44 -15.19 0.42
CA GLU A 43 -16.87 -16.53 0.50
C GLU A 43 -15.45 -16.49 1.11
N VAL A 44 -15.11 -17.48 1.89
CA VAL A 44 -13.78 -17.67 2.48
C VAL A 44 -13.16 -18.94 1.91
N HIS A 45 -11.97 -18.80 1.32
CA HIS A 45 -11.18 -19.92 0.82
C HIS A 45 -9.93 -20.08 1.68
N THR A 46 -9.87 -21.18 2.42
CA THR A 46 -8.69 -21.53 3.20
C THR A 46 -7.56 -22.02 2.30
N SER A 47 -6.32 -22.01 2.81
CA SER A 47 -5.21 -22.62 2.09
C SER A 47 -5.47 -24.12 1.93
N VAL A 48 -5.34 -24.63 0.70
CA VAL A 48 -5.45 -26.05 0.40
C VAL A 48 -4.10 -26.54 -0.08
N HIS A 49 -3.58 -27.59 0.54
CA HIS A 49 -2.42 -28.32 0.04
C HIS A 49 -2.91 -29.47 -0.86
N GLU A 50 -2.72 -29.37 -2.14
CA GLU A 50 -3.05 -30.42 -3.11
C GLU A 50 -1.78 -30.83 -3.86
N GLY A 51 -1.11 -31.87 -3.38
CA GLY A 51 0.19 -32.31 -3.89
C GLY A 51 1.29 -31.28 -3.62
N ASP A 52 1.99 -30.85 -4.70
CA ASP A 52 3.04 -29.82 -4.61
C ASP A 52 2.50 -28.38 -4.75
N ILE A 53 1.18 -28.19 -4.81
CA ILE A 53 0.56 -26.88 -4.96
C ILE A 53 -0.02 -26.41 -3.62
N THR A 54 0.47 -25.27 -3.14
CA THR A 54 -0.12 -24.56 -2.02
C THR A 54 -0.94 -23.40 -2.56
N LEU A 55 -2.25 -23.45 -2.37
CA LEU A 55 -3.12 -22.32 -2.69
C LEU A 55 -3.05 -21.28 -1.57
N VAL A 56 -2.77 -20.05 -1.94
CA VAL A 56 -2.80 -18.91 -1.01
C VAL A 56 -4.22 -18.70 -0.50
N PRO A 57 -4.42 -18.48 0.81
CA PRO A 57 -5.73 -18.16 1.35
C PRO A 57 -6.29 -16.91 0.65
N ARG A 58 -7.60 -16.87 0.45
CA ARG A 58 -8.26 -15.73 -0.18
C ARG A 58 -9.69 -15.59 0.32
N ILE A 59 -10.22 -14.40 0.23
CA ILE A 59 -11.64 -14.12 0.48
C ILE A 59 -12.25 -13.48 -0.76
N THR A 60 -13.49 -13.82 -1.06
CA THR A 60 -14.31 -13.07 -2.00
C THR A 60 -15.19 -12.13 -1.22
N VAL A 61 -15.15 -10.87 -1.57
CA VAL A 61 -15.88 -9.80 -0.89
C VAL A 61 -16.76 -9.04 -1.87
N LYS A 62 -17.80 -8.43 -1.32
CA LYS A 62 -18.60 -7.40 -1.98
C LYS A 62 -18.28 -6.06 -1.36
N THR A 63 -18.08 -5.04 -2.20
CA THR A 63 -17.81 -3.66 -1.78
C THR A 63 -18.78 -2.70 -2.45
N ASP A 64 -18.67 -1.41 -2.17
CA ASP A 64 -19.45 -0.40 -2.91
C ASP A 64 -19.02 -0.30 -4.37
N THR A 65 -17.77 -0.64 -4.67
CA THR A 65 -17.19 -0.58 -6.02
C THR A 65 -17.37 -1.87 -6.79
N TRP A 66 -17.34 -3.03 -6.13
CA TRP A 66 -17.32 -4.36 -6.73
C TRP A 66 -18.45 -5.24 -6.19
N ASP A 67 -19.23 -5.84 -7.08
CA ASP A 67 -20.19 -6.89 -6.69
C ASP A 67 -19.47 -8.14 -6.15
N GLU A 68 -18.34 -8.47 -6.75
CA GLU A 68 -17.43 -9.53 -6.31
C GLU A 68 -15.97 -9.11 -6.59
N LEU A 69 -15.12 -9.18 -5.57
CA LEU A 69 -13.68 -8.96 -5.63
C LEU A 69 -12.99 -10.06 -4.83
N THR A 70 -11.99 -10.72 -5.41
CA THR A 70 -11.19 -11.71 -4.68
C THR A 70 -9.94 -11.04 -4.14
N LEU A 71 -9.78 -11.08 -2.82
CA LEU A 71 -8.63 -10.59 -2.10
C LEU A 71 -7.72 -11.75 -1.72
N MET A 72 -6.49 -11.73 -2.25
CA MET A 72 -5.45 -12.71 -1.91
C MET A 72 -4.82 -12.32 -0.58
N LEU A 73 -4.75 -13.28 0.36
CA LEU A 73 -4.24 -13.08 1.72
C LEU A 73 -2.85 -13.71 1.84
N GLY A 74 -1.82 -12.96 1.46
CA GLY A 74 -0.44 -13.44 1.40
C GLY A 74 0.37 -13.17 2.67
N GLU A 75 1.69 -13.36 2.55
CA GLU A 75 2.66 -13.08 3.62
C GLU A 75 2.68 -11.60 4.01
N ASP A 76 2.33 -10.73 3.08
CA ASP A 76 2.31 -9.28 3.25
C ASP A 76 0.95 -8.74 3.69
N THR A 77 -0.02 -9.62 3.93
CA THR A 77 -1.32 -9.24 4.45
C THR A 77 -1.28 -9.16 5.98
N PHE A 78 -1.80 -8.06 6.51
CA PHE A 78 -1.99 -7.88 7.95
C PHE A 78 -3.47 -7.99 8.30
N LEU A 79 -3.74 -8.62 9.44
CA LEU A 79 -5.07 -8.72 10.04
C LEU A 79 -5.08 -7.85 11.29
N ALA A 80 -5.99 -6.88 11.35
CA ALA A 80 -6.21 -6.03 12.52
C ALA A 80 -7.62 -6.25 13.06
N ASP A 81 -7.78 -6.17 14.38
CA ASP A 81 -9.09 -6.16 15.04
C ASP A 81 -9.30 -4.77 15.68
N ALA A 82 -10.37 -4.07 15.27
CA ALA A 82 -10.64 -2.73 15.77
C ALA A 82 -11.07 -2.71 17.24
N ARG A 83 -11.62 -3.82 17.79
CA ARG A 83 -12.10 -3.91 19.18
C ARG A 83 -10.97 -3.89 20.19
N ASP A 84 -9.91 -4.66 19.93
CA ASP A 84 -8.79 -4.82 20.87
C ASP A 84 -7.51 -4.14 20.41
N GLY A 85 -7.51 -3.59 19.19
CA GLY A 85 -6.39 -2.89 18.61
C GLY A 85 -5.19 -3.80 18.30
N THR A 86 -5.40 -5.10 18.14
CA THR A 86 -4.33 -6.02 17.74
C THR A 86 -4.07 -5.95 16.24
N VAL A 87 -2.81 -6.17 15.85
CA VAL A 87 -2.38 -6.38 14.47
C VAL A 87 -1.51 -7.61 14.43
N LYS A 88 -1.73 -8.45 13.45
CA LYS A 88 -0.94 -9.68 13.22
C LYS A 88 -0.66 -9.83 11.73
N ARG A 89 0.46 -10.42 11.39
CA ARG A 89 0.68 -10.87 10.02
C ARG A 89 -0.19 -12.08 9.74
N MET A 90 -0.74 -12.18 8.55
CA MET A 90 -1.62 -13.29 8.18
C MET A 90 -0.92 -14.66 8.33
N THR A 91 0.38 -14.75 8.10
CA THR A 91 1.17 -15.99 8.25
C THR A 91 1.47 -16.39 9.69
N ASP A 92 1.41 -15.46 10.65
CA ASP A 92 1.75 -15.70 12.04
C ASP A 92 0.59 -16.35 12.83
N VAL A 93 -0.57 -16.50 12.19
CA VAL A 93 -1.79 -17.01 12.81
C VAL A 93 -2.16 -18.35 12.18
N SER A 94 -1.99 -19.46 12.86
CA SER A 94 -2.52 -20.75 12.41
C SER A 94 -4.06 -20.74 12.47
N GLY A 95 -4.74 -21.18 11.40
CA GLY A 95 -6.20 -21.12 11.29
C GLY A 95 -6.75 -19.70 11.02
N GLN A 96 -6.01 -18.90 10.33
CA GLN A 96 -6.23 -17.46 10.14
C GLN A 96 -7.54 -17.08 9.50
N THR A 97 -8.02 -17.91 8.61
CA THR A 97 -9.32 -17.76 7.99
C THR A 97 -10.49 -18.16 8.90
N ASP A 98 -10.22 -18.84 10.03
CA ASP A 98 -11.27 -19.23 10.98
C ASP A 98 -11.88 -18.00 11.69
N ALA A 99 -11.14 -16.88 11.72
CA ALA A 99 -11.62 -15.59 12.24
C ALA A 99 -12.48 -14.83 11.24
N LEU A 100 -12.49 -15.22 9.96
CA LEU A 100 -13.22 -14.58 8.87
C LEU A 100 -14.38 -15.47 8.45
N GLN A 101 -15.60 -14.96 8.55
CA GLN A 101 -16.80 -15.72 8.20
C GLN A 101 -17.61 -15.00 7.13
N THR A 102 -18.31 -15.77 6.32
CA THR A 102 -19.27 -15.22 5.35
C THR A 102 -20.31 -14.38 6.07
N GLY A 103 -20.52 -13.17 5.56
CA GLY A 103 -21.42 -12.16 6.12
C GLY A 103 -20.73 -11.17 7.07
N ASP A 104 -19.47 -11.39 7.42
CA ASP A 104 -18.72 -10.41 8.21
C ASP A 104 -18.48 -9.13 7.41
N THR A 105 -18.58 -7.99 8.11
CA THR A 105 -18.19 -6.68 7.58
C THR A 105 -16.74 -6.40 7.95
N LEU A 106 -15.98 -5.99 6.96
CA LEU A 106 -14.55 -5.66 7.07
C LEU A 106 -14.30 -4.24 6.58
N LEU A 107 -13.17 -3.66 6.99
CA LEU A 107 -12.51 -2.62 6.21
C LEU A 107 -11.28 -3.25 5.58
N VAL A 108 -11.15 -3.13 4.25
CA VAL A 108 -10.06 -3.74 3.51
C VAL A 108 -9.22 -2.68 2.80
N THR A 109 -7.90 -2.85 2.87
CA THR A 109 -6.95 -2.04 2.10
C THR A 109 -6.20 -2.95 1.15
N TYR A 110 -6.21 -2.63 -0.14
CA TYR A 110 -5.66 -3.48 -1.19
C TYR A 110 -5.01 -2.66 -2.32
N GLU A 111 -4.19 -3.33 -3.12
CA GLU A 111 -3.52 -2.76 -4.28
C GLU A 111 -4.52 -2.42 -5.41
N PRO A 112 -4.36 -1.29 -6.12
CA PRO A 112 -5.24 -0.93 -7.23
C PRO A 112 -5.06 -1.83 -8.46
N GLU A 113 -3.93 -2.52 -8.58
CA GLU A 113 -3.66 -3.46 -9.67
C GLU A 113 -4.47 -4.74 -9.49
N MET A 114 -5.22 -5.08 -10.54
CA MET A 114 -6.10 -6.25 -10.52
C MET A 114 -5.88 -7.14 -11.73
N THR A 115 -6.14 -8.43 -11.53
CA THR A 115 -6.19 -9.37 -12.65
C THR A 115 -7.43 -9.10 -13.54
N ARG A 116 -7.39 -9.60 -14.77
CA ARG A 116 -8.55 -9.53 -15.69
C ARG A 116 -9.47 -10.75 -15.57
N SER A 117 -9.42 -11.47 -14.45
CA SER A 117 -10.33 -12.59 -14.17
C SER A 117 -11.74 -12.09 -13.78
N ILE A 118 -12.69 -13.00 -13.70
CA ILE A 118 -14.05 -12.75 -13.19
C ILE A 118 -14.30 -13.78 -12.09
N PRO A 119 -14.42 -13.37 -10.83
CA PRO A 119 -14.19 -12.01 -10.32
C PRO A 119 -12.72 -11.55 -10.46
N PRO A 120 -12.45 -10.22 -10.48
CA PRO A 120 -11.10 -9.71 -10.47
C PRO A 120 -10.40 -10.07 -9.15
N GLN A 121 -9.08 -10.15 -9.18
CA GLN A 121 -8.27 -10.53 -8.01
C GLN A 121 -7.18 -9.49 -7.79
N THR A 122 -6.94 -9.16 -6.53
CA THR A 122 -5.85 -8.30 -6.10
C THR A 122 -5.31 -8.77 -4.75
N HIS A 123 -4.22 -8.17 -4.30
CA HIS A 123 -3.60 -8.48 -3.03
C HIS A 123 -4.14 -7.56 -1.93
N ALA A 124 -4.59 -8.16 -0.80
CA ALA A 124 -4.97 -7.39 0.38
C ALA A 124 -3.74 -7.10 1.24
N GLU A 125 -3.52 -5.84 1.58
CA GLU A 125 -2.44 -5.42 2.47
C GLU A 125 -2.89 -5.35 3.93
N LEU A 126 -4.12 -4.85 4.18
CA LEU A 126 -4.72 -4.82 5.52
C LEU A 126 -6.16 -5.28 5.46
N VAL A 127 -6.52 -6.18 6.36
CA VAL A 127 -7.90 -6.60 6.62
C VAL A 127 -8.23 -6.23 8.06
N VAL A 128 -9.24 -5.39 8.25
CA VAL A 128 -9.71 -4.97 9.58
C VAL A 128 -11.03 -5.66 9.88
N THR A 129 -11.05 -6.43 10.95
CA THR A 129 -12.27 -7.04 11.50
C THR A 129 -12.95 -6.08 12.49
N HIS A 130 -14.26 -6.16 12.60
CA HIS A 130 -15.09 -5.37 13.52
C HIS A 130 -14.85 -3.85 13.40
N PRO A 131 -14.86 -3.28 12.16
CA PRO A 131 -14.46 -1.88 11.94
C PRO A 131 -15.33 -0.88 12.68
N ASP A 132 -16.58 -1.23 13.03
CA ASP A 132 -17.54 -0.37 13.71
C ASP A 132 -17.52 -0.54 15.24
N GLU A 133 -16.70 -1.44 15.80
CA GLU A 133 -16.71 -1.76 17.24
C GLU A 133 -15.57 -1.10 18.03
N GLY A 134 -14.79 -0.22 17.41
CA GLY A 134 -13.67 0.48 18.02
C GLY A 134 -13.13 1.60 17.15
N VAL A 135 -11.94 2.08 17.48
CA VAL A 135 -11.22 3.01 16.61
C VAL A 135 -10.61 2.22 15.46
N THR A 136 -10.97 2.58 14.26
CA THR A 136 -10.55 1.85 13.06
C THR A 136 -9.06 2.05 12.77
N PRO A 137 -8.27 0.99 12.61
CA PRO A 137 -6.89 1.08 12.17
C PRO A 137 -6.79 1.31 10.66
N HIS A 138 -5.81 2.11 10.26
CA HIS A 138 -5.52 2.44 8.86
C HIS A 138 -4.07 2.15 8.53
N LEU A 139 -3.84 1.63 7.33
CA LEU A 139 -2.49 1.40 6.80
C LEU A 139 -1.98 2.68 6.16
N LEU A 140 -0.81 3.14 6.59
CA LEU A 140 -0.18 4.37 6.10
C LEU A 140 1.27 4.11 5.71
N ASP A 141 1.73 4.71 4.61
CA ASP A 141 3.15 4.85 4.33
C ASP A 141 3.64 6.21 4.81
N VAL A 142 4.76 6.22 5.47
CA VAL A 142 5.41 7.45 5.91
C VAL A 142 6.15 8.07 4.72
N GLU A 143 5.48 8.92 3.96
CA GLU A 143 6.04 9.58 2.77
C GLU A 143 6.82 10.84 3.11
N VAL A 144 6.28 11.65 4.03
CA VAL A 144 6.91 12.88 4.49
C VAL A 144 6.91 12.91 6.01
N LEU A 145 8.07 13.21 6.56
CA LEU A 145 8.23 13.34 7.98
C LEU A 145 8.62 14.77 8.32
N TYR A 146 7.66 15.55 8.81
CA TYR A 146 7.93 16.85 9.40
C TYR A 146 8.34 16.67 10.86
N ARG A 147 9.38 17.35 11.27
CA ARG A 147 9.83 17.39 12.66
C ARG A 147 9.52 18.73 13.27
N ASP A 148 8.69 18.71 14.30
CA ASP A 148 8.85 19.61 15.43
C ASP A 148 9.64 18.86 16.53
N GLU A 149 10.14 19.53 17.55
CA GLU A 149 10.95 18.89 18.61
C GLU A 149 10.20 17.76 19.35
N THR A 150 8.86 17.74 19.27
CA THR A 150 8.00 16.87 20.06
C THR A 150 6.99 16.03 19.24
N VAL A 151 6.78 16.36 17.99
CA VAL A 151 5.71 15.74 17.16
C VAL A 151 6.27 15.24 15.84
N ARG A 152 5.88 14.04 15.46
CA ARG A 152 6.11 13.47 14.13
C ARG A 152 4.83 13.55 13.33
N PHE A 153 4.95 13.90 12.06
CA PHE A 153 3.84 13.94 11.14
C PHE A 153 4.04 12.87 10.08
N LEU A 154 3.11 11.94 10.02
CA LEU A 154 3.04 10.92 8.99
C LEU A 154 2.10 11.44 7.90
N THR A 155 2.44 11.23 6.65
CA THR A 155 1.54 11.54 5.55
C THR A 155 1.30 10.29 4.73
N ASP A 156 0.07 10.15 4.30
CA ASP A 156 -0.30 9.17 3.29
C ASP A 156 -0.43 9.82 1.90
N ASN A 157 -0.60 8.99 0.90
CA ASN A 157 -0.77 9.41 -0.49
C ASN A 157 -2.08 10.20 -0.74
N ALA A 158 -3.04 10.09 0.15
CA ALA A 158 -4.31 10.83 0.07
C ALA A 158 -4.20 12.26 0.63
N GLY A 159 -3.02 12.64 1.12
CA GLY A 159 -2.78 13.98 1.68
C GLY A 159 -3.31 14.15 3.10
N LEU A 160 -3.42 13.06 3.86
CA LEU A 160 -3.72 13.08 5.27
C LEU A 160 -2.44 13.27 6.08
N VAL A 161 -2.45 14.17 7.06
CA VAL A 161 -1.37 14.36 8.03
C VAL A 161 -1.79 13.79 9.36
N VAL A 162 -1.06 12.78 9.82
CA VAL A 162 -1.29 12.14 11.12
C VAL A 162 -0.17 12.54 12.08
N SER A 163 -0.50 13.21 13.17
CA SER A 163 0.47 13.60 14.20
C SER A 163 0.69 12.46 15.19
N VAL A 164 1.96 12.25 15.55
CA VAL A 164 2.41 11.28 16.56
C VAL A 164 3.31 12.02 17.54
N ASP A 165 2.89 12.16 18.77
CA ASP A 165 3.62 12.85 19.83
C ASP A 165 4.29 11.85 20.82
N ALA A 166 4.94 12.38 21.85
CA ALA A 166 5.64 11.58 22.85
C ALA A 166 4.69 10.74 23.74
N GLN A 167 3.40 11.05 23.78
CA GLN A 167 2.39 10.31 24.52
C GLN A 167 1.71 9.25 23.67
N THR A 168 1.81 9.31 22.33
CA THR A 168 1.25 8.33 21.43
C THR A 168 1.98 6.99 21.58
N PRO A 169 1.30 5.91 21.97
CA PRO A 169 1.90 4.59 22.04
C PRO A 169 2.39 4.14 20.66
N VAL A 170 3.69 3.86 20.54
CA VAL A 170 4.30 3.29 19.34
C VAL A 170 4.90 1.94 19.72
N GLN A 171 4.63 0.93 18.90
CA GLN A 171 5.19 -0.40 19.09
C GLN A 171 5.48 -1.07 17.74
N THR A 172 6.32 -2.09 17.75
CA THR A 172 6.49 -2.97 16.58
C THR A 172 5.30 -3.93 16.44
N LEU A 173 5.20 -4.61 15.30
CA LEU A 173 4.19 -5.65 15.06
C LEU A 173 4.19 -6.74 16.15
N TYR A 174 5.35 -7.04 16.72
CA TYR A 174 5.54 -8.08 17.74
C TYR A 174 5.41 -7.55 19.18
N GLY A 175 4.94 -6.32 19.35
CA GLY A 175 4.64 -5.75 20.67
C GLY A 175 5.84 -5.16 21.41
N GLU A 176 6.99 -5.08 20.77
CA GLU A 176 8.15 -4.39 21.34
C GLU A 176 7.87 -2.88 21.35
N ALA A 177 8.19 -2.22 22.47
CA ALA A 177 8.06 -0.77 22.55
C ALA A 177 8.98 -0.09 21.54
N ALA A 178 8.43 0.89 20.83
CA ALA A 178 9.14 1.75 19.92
C ALA A 178 8.82 3.22 20.25
N GLU A 179 9.63 4.12 19.72
CA GLU A 179 9.45 5.56 19.93
C GLU A 179 8.99 6.23 18.63
N ALA A 180 8.40 7.41 18.75
CA ALA A 180 8.11 8.24 17.58
C ALA A 180 9.37 8.52 16.73
N ALA A 181 10.56 8.41 17.33
CA ALA A 181 11.84 8.55 16.65
C ALA A 181 12.12 7.42 15.63
N ASP A 182 11.57 6.23 15.86
CA ASP A 182 11.74 5.07 14.98
C ASP A 182 10.89 5.17 13.70
N LEU A 183 9.90 6.06 13.71
CA LEU A 183 9.11 6.37 12.52
C LEU A 183 9.98 7.19 11.55
N HIS A 184 10.27 6.62 10.41
CA HIS A 184 11.12 7.23 9.37
C HIS A 184 10.44 7.17 8.00
N MET A 185 10.92 7.99 7.10
CA MET A 185 10.43 8.01 5.72
C MET A 185 10.58 6.64 5.06
N GLY A 186 9.52 6.18 4.39
CA GLY A 186 9.44 4.84 3.79
C GLY A 186 9.06 3.72 4.76
N ALA A 187 8.76 4.04 6.05
CA ALA A 187 8.15 3.06 6.93
C ALA A 187 6.67 2.88 6.60
N THR A 188 6.17 1.65 6.76
CA THR A 188 4.74 1.35 6.73
C THR A 188 4.24 1.13 8.15
N VAL A 189 3.12 1.72 8.49
CA VAL A 189 2.54 1.67 9.83
C VAL A 189 1.05 1.37 9.76
N VAL A 190 0.52 0.78 10.82
CA VAL A 190 -0.91 0.79 11.11
C VAL A 190 -1.16 1.82 12.21
N ALA A 191 -1.97 2.82 11.93
CA ALA A 191 -2.29 3.90 12.85
C ALA A 191 -3.78 3.92 13.16
N TRP A 192 -4.11 4.08 14.44
CA TRP A 192 -5.48 4.29 14.93
C TRP A 192 -5.72 5.79 15.08
N TYR A 193 -6.69 6.30 14.38
CA TYR A 193 -7.18 7.66 14.52
C TYR A 193 -8.68 7.71 14.25
N ASP A 194 -9.34 8.70 14.77
CA ASP A 194 -10.80 8.81 14.75
C ASP A 194 -11.23 10.02 13.93
N ILE A 195 -11.03 11.22 14.45
CA ILE A 195 -11.52 12.44 13.85
C ILE A 195 -10.47 13.07 12.95
N VAL A 196 -10.83 13.29 11.69
CA VAL A 196 -10.01 14.04 10.72
C VAL A 196 -10.56 15.45 10.60
N ALA A 197 -9.71 16.45 10.84
CA ALA A 197 -10.08 17.84 10.62
C ALA A 197 -10.30 18.11 9.12
N LEU A 198 -11.34 18.87 8.80
CA LEU A 198 -11.69 19.26 7.44
C LEU A 198 -10.77 20.40 6.95
N SER A 199 -9.48 20.14 6.96
CA SER A 199 -8.43 21.02 6.39
C SER A 199 -7.89 20.40 5.09
N MET A 200 -7.11 21.17 4.34
CA MET A 200 -6.41 20.68 3.15
C MET A 200 -4.90 20.91 3.35
N PRO A 201 -4.10 19.88 3.64
CA PRO A 201 -4.46 18.47 3.83
C PRO A 201 -5.31 18.23 5.09
N GLY A 202 -6.03 17.10 5.13
CA GLY A 202 -6.72 16.62 6.33
C GLY A 202 -5.71 16.39 7.47
N GLN A 203 -6.12 16.64 8.71
CA GLN A 203 -5.23 16.48 9.87
C GLN A 203 -5.91 15.68 10.98
N THR A 204 -5.15 14.79 11.59
CA THR A 204 -5.59 13.99 12.73
C THR A 204 -4.42 13.70 13.68
N ALA A 205 -4.72 13.15 14.85
CA ALA A 205 -3.74 12.66 15.78
C ALA A 205 -3.89 11.14 15.95
N ALA A 206 -2.79 10.42 15.89
CA ALA A 206 -2.81 8.99 16.16
C ALA A 206 -3.02 8.73 17.65
N GLN A 207 -3.91 7.77 17.95
CA GLN A 207 -4.10 7.24 19.30
C GLN A 207 -3.12 6.11 19.61
N LYS A 208 -2.68 5.40 18.57
CA LYS A 208 -1.71 4.31 18.62
C LYS A 208 -1.08 4.13 17.26
N VAL A 209 0.17 3.69 17.21
CA VAL A 209 0.87 3.34 15.98
C VAL A 209 1.56 1.99 16.15
N VAL A 210 1.40 1.11 15.17
CA VAL A 210 2.15 -0.13 15.05
C VAL A 210 3.05 -0.03 13.83
N LEU A 211 4.36 -0.06 14.07
CA LEU A 211 5.38 -0.09 13.03
C LEU A 211 5.44 -1.51 12.45
N LEU A 212 5.16 -1.61 11.16
CA LEU A 212 5.22 -2.88 10.46
C LEU A 212 6.67 -3.20 10.07
N PRO A 213 7.04 -4.49 10.05
CA PRO A 213 8.34 -4.89 9.52
C PRO A 213 8.40 -4.50 8.05
N LYS A 214 9.57 -4.06 7.63
CA LYS A 214 9.80 -3.68 6.24
C LYS A 214 9.57 -4.88 5.35
N GLN A 215 8.73 -4.70 4.35
CA GLN A 215 8.51 -5.71 3.34
C GLN A 215 9.64 -5.67 2.32
N ASP A 216 10.07 -6.85 1.88
CA ASP A 216 10.98 -6.96 0.74
C ASP A 216 10.18 -6.61 -0.52
N ARG A 217 10.39 -5.39 -1.02
CA ARG A 217 9.71 -4.90 -2.23
C ARG A 217 10.69 -4.88 -3.39
N THR A 218 10.21 -5.24 -4.56
CA THR A 218 10.92 -4.96 -5.81
C THR A 218 10.44 -3.65 -6.40
N PHE A 219 11.35 -2.89 -6.99
CA PHE A 219 11.03 -1.66 -7.69
C PHE A 219 11.83 -1.58 -9.00
N THR A 220 11.27 -0.88 -9.97
CA THR A 220 11.94 -0.65 -11.25
C THR A 220 12.82 0.58 -11.16
N ILE A 221 14.07 0.46 -11.59
CA ILE A 221 15.01 1.57 -11.67
C ILE A 221 14.90 2.16 -13.08
N LEU A 222 14.53 3.44 -13.15
CA LEU A 222 14.36 4.17 -14.39
C LEU A 222 15.52 5.16 -14.60
N THR A 223 15.88 5.41 -15.85
CA THR A 223 16.75 6.55 -16.25
C THR A 223 15.93 7.67 -16.84
N GLY A 224 16.56 8.80 -17.13
CA GLY A 224 15.92 9.92 -17.82
C GLY A 224 15.22 9.46 -19.11
N GLY A 225 13.90 9.72 -19.19
CA GLY A 225 13.04 9.27 -20.29
C GLY A 225 12.30 7.96 -20.00
N ASP A 226 12.14 7.59 -18.72
CA ASP A 226 11.37 6.42 -18.25
C ASP A 226 11.83 5.07 -18.81
N ILE A 227 13.12 4.96 -19.13
CA ILE A 227 13.72 3.71 -19.60
C ILE A 227 14.09 2.86 -18.39
N ALA A 228 13.44 1.69 -18.26
CA ALA A 228 13.75 0.72 -17.22
C ALA A 228 15.13 0.09 -17.49
N ILE A 229 16.06 0.20 -16.53
CA ILE A 229 17.41 -0.33 -16.64
C ILE A 229 17.66 -1.56 -15.78
N ALA A 230 16.99 -1.69 -14.65
CA ALA A 230 17.12 -2.80 -13.73
C ALA A 230 15.94 -2.88 -12.77
N GLN A 231 15.86 -3.98 -12.03
CA GLN A 231 15.03 -4.09 -10.84
C GLN A 231 15.91 -4.00 -9.60
N GLY A 232 15.50 -3.17 -8.65
CA GLY A 232 16.01 -3.15 -7.29
C GLY A 232 15.07 -3.88 -6.36
N ARG A 233 15.51 -4.09 -5.13
CA ARG A 233 14.70 -4.65 -4.05
C ARG A 233 14.97 -3.91 -2.75
N VAL A 234 13.98 -3.85 -1.89
CA VAL A 234 14.14 -3.35 -0.53
C VAL A 234 14.38 -4.54 0.38
N GLU A 235 15.52 -4.59 1.03
CA GLU A 235 15.85 -5.59 2.05
C GLU A 235 16.06 -4.89 3.38
N ASN A 236 15.32 -5.29 4.41
CA ASN A 236 15.39 -4.66 5.74
C ASN A 236 15.32 -3.12 5.65
N GLY A 237 14.54 -2.61 4.67
CA GLY A 237 14.34 -1.20 4.38
C GLY A 237 15.54 -0.47 3.80
N VAL A 238 16.50 -1.18 3.31
CA VAL A 238 17.58 -0.65 2.49
C VAL A 238 17.30 -0.96 1.04
N ALA A 239 17.27 0.06 0.19
CA ALA A 239 17.12 -0.13 -1.25
C ALA A 239 18.42 -0.76 -1.81
N MET A 240 18.32 -2.02 -2.15
CA MET A 240 19.38 -2.77 -2.79
C MET A 240 19.24 -2.64 -4.32
N VAL A 241 20.25 -2.10 -4.96
CA VAL A 241 20.27 -1.91 -6.42
C VAL A 241 21.44 -2.67 -7.05
N PRO A 242 21.26 -3.24 -8.25
CA PRO A 242 22.38 -3.89 -8.96
C PRO A 242 23.35 -2.80 -9.43
N VAL A 243 24.45 -2.62 -8.67
CA VAL A 243 25.41 -1.53 -8.87
C VAL A 243 25.94 -1.48 -10.31
N ARG A 244 26.17 -2.65 -10.93
CA ARG A 244 26.64 -2.71 -12.33
C ARG A 244 25.64 -2.05 -13.27
N ALA A 245 24.38 -2.47 -13.24
CA ALA A 245 23.36 -1.96 -14.15
C ALA A 245 23.14 -0.45 -13.99
N VAL A 246 23.15 0.05 -12.75
CA VAL A 246 22.98 1.47 -12.47
C VAL A 246 24.21 2.27 -12.91
N ALA A 247 25.41 1.81 -12.58
CA ALA A 247 26.64 2.50 -12.92
C ALA A 247 26.89 2.53 -14.43
N GLU A 248 26.69 1.41 -15.13
CA GLU A 248 26.82 1.34 -16.60
C GLU A 248 25.80 2.25 -17.29
N ALA A 249 24.56 2.34 -16.80
CA ALA A 249 23.57 3.28 -17.33
C ALA A 249 23.94 4.76 -17.11
N LEU A 250 24.78 5.04 -16.11
CA LEU A 250 25.34 6.37 -15.84
C LEU A 250 26.68 6.61 -16.56
N GLY A 251 27.15 5.69 -17.40
CA GLY A 251 28.38 5.80 -18.18
C GLY A 251 29.65 5.38 -17.46
N TYR A 252 29.53 4.61 -16.37
CA TYR A 252 30.69 4.06 -15.67
C TYR A 252 30.99 2.64 -16.15
N THR A 253 32.28 2.29 -16.19
CA THR A 253 32.71 0.90 -16.29
C THR A 253 32.84 0.31 -14.89
N VAL A 254 32.29 -0.89 -14.68
CA VAL A 254 32.26 -1.59 -13.39
C VAL A 254 33.16 -2.81 -13.41
N SER A 255 34.13 -2.87 -12.52
CA SER A 255 34.97 -4.03 -12.30
C SER A 255 34.88 -4.54 -10.87
N TRP A 256 34.93 -5.88 -10.71
CA TRP A 256 34.98 -6.54 -9.41
C TRP A 256 36.40 -6.98 -9.14
N ASP A 257 36.95 -6.62 -7.98
CA ASP A 257 38.21 -7.12 -7.46
C ASP A 257 37.91 -8.20 -6.42
N GLY A 258 38.17 -9.44 -6.79
CA GLY A 258 37.89 -10.60 -5.92
C GLY A 258 38.93 -10.80 -4.82
N VAL A 259 40.03 -10.06 -4.81
CA VAL A 259 41.07 -10.14 -3.78
C VAL A 259 40.69 -9.19 -2.62
N ASP A 260 40.32 -7.98 -2.97
CA ASP A 260 39.92 -6.93 -1.99
C ASP A 260 38.39 -6.94 -1.72
N GLU A 261 37.65 -7.86 -2.36
CA GLU A 261 36.18 -7.90 -2.28
C GLU A 261 35.52 -6.53 -2.53
N SER A 262 36.04 -5.80 -3.53
CA SER A 262 35.64 -4.42 -3.81
C SER A 262 35.08 -4.25 -5.23
N VAL A 263 34.16 -3.29 -5.37
CA VAL A 263 33.65 -2.84 -6.67
C VAL A 263 34.34 -1.54 -7.04
N ARG A 264 34.95 -1.50 -8.23
CA ARG A 264 35.57 -0.28 -8.78
C ARG A 264 34.70 0.29 -9.90
N LEU A 265 34.46 1.58 -9.81
CA LEU A 265 33.74 2.35 -10.83
C LEU A 265 34.74 3.29 -11.48
N SER A 266 34.81 3.30 -12.81
CA SER A 266 35.65 4.23 -13.58
C SER A 266 34.82 4.87 -14.69
N LEU A 267 34.98 6.19 -14.89
CA LEU A 267 34.43 6.86 -16.06
C LEU A 267 35.34 6.59 -17.24
N ASP A 268 34.77 6.22 -18.39
CA ASP A 268 35.52 6.11 -19.63
C ASP A 268 35.97 7.53 -20.04
N GLY A 269 37.26 7.80 -19.87
CA GLY A 269 37.86 9.08 -20.29
C GLY A 269 38.64 9.85 -19.23
N SER A 270 38.91 9.29 -18.06
CA SER A 270 39.84 9.86 -17.07
C SER A 270 41.08 8.98 -16.93
#